data_cadbee74730b75e89be07cc9fb86525b
#
_entry.id   cadbee74730b75e89be07cc9fb86525b
#
_cell.length_a   1.000
_cell.length_b   1.000
_cell.length_c   1.000
_cell.angle_alpha   90.00
_cell.angle_beta   90.00
_cell.angle_gamma   90.00
#
_symmetry.space_group_name_H-M   'P 1'
#
loop_
_entity.id
_entity.type
_entity.pdbx_description
1 polymer ?
#
loop_
_entity_poly.entity_id
_entity_poly.type
_entity_poly.pdbx_seq_one_letter_code
_entity_poly.pdbx_strand_id
1 'polypeptide(L)'
;MSKFKHSRVQKKTLLIVGEGLDEEAFLKYLSSKLVTRGAGLKVTIKNAKGKGARHVIDWTIRQAGIAHYDSVAALFDTDTDWTQAVKQQAKKHKILLLKSDPCFEAMLLRMLGITPEVDAKKLKKQFAPFVNNGSTIKENYAEHFSPEQLKAKQQLEPTIELLLNLLLSA
;
A
#
# COMPACT_ATOMS: atom_id res chain seq x y z
N MET A 1 -13.26 2.75 -46.95
CA MET A 1 -12.43 3.22 -45.82
C MET A 1 -12.83 2.45 -44.58
N SER A 2 -12.03 1.54 -44.17
CA SER A 2 -12.24 0.78 -42.93
C SER A 2 -11.97 1.69 -41.73
N LYS A 3 -13.00 2.01 -40.94
CA LYS A 3 -12.84 2.66 -39.65
C LYS A 3 -12.24 1.61 -38.71
N PHE A 4 -10.94 1.66 -38.46
CA PHE A 4 -10.33 0.94 -37.35
C PHE A 4 -11.00 1.42 -36.06
N LYS A 5 -11.93 0.64 -35.53
CA LYS A 5 -12.38 0.78 -34.16
C LYS A 5 -11.18 0.45 -33.29
N HIS A 6 -10.53 1.46 -32.75
CA HIS A 6 -9.59 1.26 -31.65
C HIS A 6 -10.42 0.68 -30.49
N SER A 7 -10.35 -0.63 -30.31
CA SER A 7 -10.89 -1.26 -29.12
C SER A 7 -10.11 -0.70 -27.93
N ARG A 8 -10.78 0.10 -27.09
CA ARG A 8 -10.21 0.53 -25.81
C ARG A 8 -9.94 -0.76 -25.02
N VAL A 9 -8.66 -1.08 -24.79
CA VAL A 9 -8.28 -2.13 -23.88
C VAL A 9 -8.88 -1.80 -22.50
N GLN A 10 -9.78 -2.66 -22.02
CA GLN A 10 -10.45 -2.46 -20.75
C GLN A 10 -9.41 -2.68 -19.64
N LYS A 11 -9.08 -1.63 -18.89
CA LYS A 11 -8.14 -1.69 -17.77
C LYS A 11 -8.81 -2.34 -16.57
N LYS A 12 -8.08 -3.21 -15.89
CA LYS A 12 -8.44 -3.66 -14.54
C LYS A 12 -8.28 -2.50 -13.57
N THR A 13 -9.17 -2.42 -12.58
CA THR A 13 -9.19 -1.36 -11.59
C THR A 13 -8.82 -1.90 -10.20
N LEU A 14 -7.93 -1.20 -9.52
CA LEU A 14 -7.46 -1.52 -8.19
C LEU A 14 -7.60 -0.30 -7.29
N LEU A 15 -8.31 -0.46 -6.17
CA LEU A 15 -8.32 0.52 -5.09
C LEU A 15 -7.37 0.06 -3.99
N ILE A 16 -6.44 0.91 -3.58
CA ILE A 16 -5.63 0.70 -2.37
C ILE A 16 -5.87 1.86 -1.42
N VAL A 17 -6.30 1.54 -0.22
CA VAL A 17 -6.48 2.51 0.86
C VAL A 17 -5.32 2.38 1.84
N GLY A 18 -4.55 3.45 2.03
CA GLY A 18 -3.54 3.56 3.07
C GLY A 18 -4.13 4.13 4.37
N GLU A 19 -3.54 3.80 5.51
CA GLU A 19 -4.01 4.31 6.80
C GLU A 19 -3.87 5.82 6.89
N GLY A 20 -2.72 6.37 6.50
CA GLY A 20 -2.43 7.79 6.59
C GLY A 20 -1.58 8.31 5.44
N LEU A 21 -1.00 9.49 5.65
CA LEU A 21 -0.21 10.19 4.63
C LEU A 21 1.09 9.46 4.26
N ASP A 22 1.71 8.77 5.20
CA ASP A 22 2.96 8.02 4.96
C ASP A 22 2.72 6.86 4.00
N GLU A 23 1.69 6.06 4.28
CA GLU A 23 1.29 4.94 3.44
C GLU A 23 0.85 5.42 2.06
N GLU A 24 0.08 6.52 1.99
CA GLU A 24 -0.34 7.12 0.73
C GLU A 24 0.87 7.53 -0.12
N ALA A 25 1.86 8.20 0.47
CA ALA A 25 3.07 8.63 -0.24
C ALA A 25 3.85 7.43 -0.78
N PHE A 26 4.04 6.40 0.03
CA PHE A 26 4.72 5.17 -0.38
C PHE A 26 3.98 4.44 -1.51
N LEU A 27 2.67 4.29 -1.39
CA LEU A 27 1.84 3.67 -2.41
C LEU A 27 1.87 4.44 -3.73
N LYS A 28 1.78 5.77 -3.69
CA LYS A 28 1.90 6.63 -4.87
C LYS A 28 3.27 6.52 -5.52
N TYR A 29 4.31 6.46 -4.70
CA TYR A 29 5.67 6.26 -5.19
C TYR A 29 5.80 4.93 -5.95
N LEU A 30 5.42 3.82 -5.32
CA LEU A 30 5.50 2.50 -5.95
C LEU A 30 4.63 2.41 -7.21
N SER A 31 3.41 2.91 -7.16
CA SER A 31 2.51 2.93 -8.31
C SER A 31 3.10 3.69 -9.47
N SER A 32 3.73 4.84 -9.22
CA SER A 32 4.39 5.65 -10.27
C SER A 32 5.56 4.94 -10.94
N LYS A 33 6.21 4.01 -10.24
CA LYS A 33 7.37 3.26 -10.76
C LYS A 33 6.99 1.93 -11.40
N LEU A 34 5.96 1.27 -10.90
CA LEU A 34 5.61 -0.10 -11.30
C LEU A 34 4.45 -0.17 -12.29
N VAL A 35 3.52 0.79 -12.23
CA VAL A 35 2.35 0.82 -13.13
C VAL A 35 2.67 1.74 -14.30
N THR A 36 3.04 1.15 -15.42
CA THR A 36 3.36 1.90 -16.63
C THR A 36 2.11 2.27 -17.42
N ARG A 37 2.22 3.34 -18.22
CA ARG A 37 1.16 3.72 -19.16
C ARG A 37 0.87 2.56 -20.12
N GLY A 38 -0.40 2.19 -20.23
CA GLY A 38 -0.80 1.09 -21.11
C GLY A 38 -0.66 -0.31 -20.51
N ALA A 39 -0.26 -0.44 -19.24
CA ALA A 39 -0.10 -1.72 -18.56
C ALA A 39 -1.41 -2.47 -18.27
N GLY A 40 -2.57 -1.92 -18.62
CA GLY A 40 -3.86 -2.57 -18.37
C GLY A 40 -4.35 -2.52 -16.92
N LEU A 41 -3.68 -1.77 -16.04
CA LEU A 41 -4.06 -1.57 -14.64
C LEU A 41 -4.25 -0.09 -14.34
N LYS A 42 -5.38 0.24 -13.74
CA LYS A 42 -5.65 1.57 -13.19
C LYS A 42 -5.70 1.48 -11.67
N VAL A 43 -4.78 2.15 -11.00
CA VAL A 43 -4.68 2.17 -9.54
C VAL A 43 -5.24 3.48 -9.00
N THR A 44 -6.16 3.39 -8.05
CA THR A 44 -6.64 4.51 -7.25
C THR A 44 -6.11 4.36 -5.84
N ILE A 45 -5.43 5.37 -5.34
CA ILE A 45 -4.86 5.39 -3.99
C ILE A 45 -5.59 6.45 -3.18
N LYS A 46 -6.09 6.04 -2.01
CA LYS A 46 -6.76 6.92 -1.05
C LYS A 46 -6.17 6.70 0.33
N ASN A 47 -6.37 7.66 1.24
CA ASN A 47 -5.95 7.50 2.62
C ASN A 47 -7.13 7.69 3.57
N ALA A 48 -7.19 6.85 4.60
CA ALA A 48 -8.28 6.82 5.56
C ALA A 48 -8.12 7.86 6.68
N LYS A 49 -7.04 8.63 6.68
CA LYS A 49 -6.71 9.66 7.68
C LYS A 49 -6.54 9.12 9.10
N GLY A 50 -5.88 7.97 9.24
CA GLY A 50 -5.53 7.38 10.51
C GLY A 50 -6.66 6.59 11.17
N LYS A 51 -6.74 6.61 12.49
CA LYS A 51 -7.77 6.04 13.38
C LYS A 51 -7.78 4.51 13.51
N GLY A 52 -6.71 3.81 13.15
CA GLY A 52 -6.53 2.38 13.39
C GLY A 52 -7.17 1.46 12.35
N ALA A 53 -6.88 0.17 12.48
CA ALA A 53 -7.23 -0.85 11.50
C ALA A 53 -8.74 -0.95 11.23
N ARG A 54 -9.56 -0.92 12.28
CA ARG A 54 -11.02 -0.99 12.13
C ARG A 54 -11.56 0.14 11.28
N HIS A 55 -11.11 1.38 11.55
CA HIS A 55 -11.51 2.55 10.78
C HIS A 55 -11.08 2.42 9.31
N VAL A 56 -9.85 1.98 9.07
CA VAL A 56 -9.32 1.81 7.70
C VAL A 56 -10.19 0.81 6.93
N ILE A 57 -10.52 -0.33 7.51
CA ILE A 57 -11.36 -1.34 6.86
C ILE A 57 -12.77 -0.82 6.61
N ASP A 58 -13.41 -0.21 7.59
CA ASP A 58 -14.76 0.35 7.44
C ASP A 58 -14.80 1.43 6.37
N TRP A 59 -13.79 2.31 6.36
CA TRP A 59 -13.68 3.36 5.35
C TRP A 59 -13.42 2.79 3.95
N THR A 60 -12.59 1.76 3.85
CA THR A 60 -12.31 1.05 2.59
C THR A 60 -13.57 0.44 2.00
N ILE A 61 -14.40 -0.20 2.84
CA ILE A 61 -15.69 -0.76 2.43
C ILE A 61 -16.59 0.34 1.83
N ARG A 62 -16.68 1.48 2.48
CA ARG A 62 -17.46 2.63 1.97
C ARG A 62 -16.93 3.15 0.64
N GLN A 63 -15.62 3.30 0.51
CA GLN A 63 -15.00 3.77 -0.74
C GLN A 63 -15.20 2.78 -1.88
N ALA A 64 -15.08 1.49 -1.61
CA ALA A 64 -15.31 0.44 -2.60
C ALA A 64 -16.76 0.41 -3.11
N GLY A 65 -17.73 0.88 -2.30
CA GLY A 65 -19.14 0.99 -2.68
C GLY A 65 -19.48 2.19 -3.56
N ILE A 66 -18.59 3.20 -3.64
CA ILE A 66 -18.84 4.42 -4.43
C ILE A 66 -18.60 4.19 -5.92
N ALA A 67 -17.62 3.36 -6.27
CA ALA A 67 -17.26 3.03 -7.63
C ALA A 67 -16.94 1.55 -7.74
N HIS A 68 -17.02 1.01 -8.95
CA HIS A 68 -16.64 -0.38 -9.18
C HIS A 68 -15.11 -0.53 -9.26
N TYR A 69 -14.55 -1.46 -8.47
CA TYR A 69 -13.16 -1.86 -8.54
C TYR A 69 -13.08 -3.38 -8.69
N ASP A 70 -12.19 -3.86 -9.57
CA ASP A 70 -11.95 -5.29 -9.74
C ASP A 70 -11.25 -5.90 -8.52
N SER A 71 -10.38 -5.13 -7.86
CA SER A 71 -9.70 -5.52 -6.63
C SER A 71 -9.62 -4.36 -5.66
N VAL A 72 -9.66 -4.66 -4.37
CA VAL A 72 -9.58 -3.68 -3.29
C VAL A 72 -8.60 -4.18 -2.24
N ALA A 73 -7.69 -3.33 -1.81
CA ALA A 73 -6.69 -3.62 -0.78
C ALA A 73 -6.62 -2.49 0.25
N ALA A 74 -6.18 -2.82 1.46
CA ALA A 74 -5.96 -1.83 2.52
C ALA A 74 -4.60 -2.07 3.17
N LEU A 75 -3.80 -1.02 3.28
CA LEU A 75 -2.50 -0.99 3.94
C LEU A 75 -2.64 -0.26 5.28
N PHE A 76 -2.45 -0.97 6.37
CA PHE A 76 -2.70 -0.49 7.72
C PHE A 76 -1.81 -1.14 8.76
N ASP A 77 -1.65 -0.48 9.91
CA ASP A 77 -0.89 -0.97 11.05
C ASP A 77 -1.71 -1.97 11.87
N THR A 78 -1.05 -2.96 12.47
CA THR A 78 -1.70 -3.97 13.32
C THR A 78 -1.64 -3.64 14.80
N ASP A 79 -0.98 -2.57 15.19
CA ASP A 79 -0.77 -2.17 16.59
C ASP A 79 -2.02 -1.62 17.30
N THR A 80 -3.07 -1.26 16.55
CA THR A 80 -4.34 -0.77 17.10
C THR A 80 -5.53 -1.40 16.38
N ASP A 81 -6.55 -1.79 17.15
CA ASP A 81 -7.86 -2.24 16.67
C ASP A 81 -7.85 -3.41 15.68
N TRP A 82 -6.75 -4.13 15.54
CA TRP A 82 -6.69 -5.32 14.71
C TRP A 82 -7.25 -6.52 15.48
N THR A 83 -8.51 -6.86 15.19
CA THR A 83 -9.25 -7.92 15.88
C THR A 83 -9.75 -8.95 14.89
N GLN A 84 -10.17 -10.12 15.39
CA GLN A 84 -10.77 -11.15 14.55
C GLN A 84 -12.05 -10.66 13.86
N ALA A 85 -12.85 -9.81 14.52
CA ALA A 85 -14.05 -9.22 13.94
C ALA A 85 -13.71 -8.32 12.73
N VAL A 86 -12.66 -7.48 12.82
CA VAL A 86 -12.20 -6.63 11.73
C VAL A 86 -11.68 -7.48 10.56
N LYS A 87 -10.92 -8.53 10.86
CA LYS A 87 -10.42 -9.48 9.86
C LYS A 87 -11.57 -10.16 9.09
N GLN A 88 -12.59 -10.61 9.80
CA GLN A 88 -13.76 -11.23 9.19
C GLN A 88 -14.54 -10.25 8.32
N GLN A 89 -14.69 -9.00 8.76
CA GLN A 89 -15.35 -7.94 8.00
C GLN A 89 -14.62 -7.68 6.68
N ALA A 90 -13.29 -7.59 6.72
CA ALA A 90 -12.47 -7.43 5.52
C ALA A 90 -12.63 -8.61 4.55
N LYS A 91 -12.62 -9.82 5.07
CA LYS A 91 -12.82 -11.04 4.28
C LYS A 91 -14.19 -11.09 3.61
N LYS A 92 -15.24 -10.73 4.35
CA LYS A 92 -16.62 -10.66 3.83
C LYS A 92 -16.73 -9.73 2.63
N HIS A 93 -16.03 -8.61 2.66
CA HIS A 93 -16.02 -7.62 1.59
C HIS A 93 -14.88 -7.80 0.59
N LYS A 94 -14.17 -8.91 0.64
CA LYS A 94 -13.08 -9.29 -0.28
C LYS A 94 -11.97 -8.24 -0.35
N ILE A 95 -11.63 -7.63 0.78
CA ILE A 95 -10.52 -6.69 0.89
C ILE A 95 -9.23 -7.47 1.13
N LEU A 96 -8.24 -7.25 0.28
CA LEU A 96 -6.90 -7.78 0.45
C LEU A 96 -6.18 -7.01 1.57
N LEU A 97 -5.65 -7.74 2.54
CA LEU A 97 -5.02 -7.17 3.72
C LEU A 97 -3.52 -7.01 3.51
N LEU A 98 -3.07 -5.75 3.51
CA LEU A 98 -1.67 -5.38 3.48
C LEU A 98 -1.29 -4.93 4.90
N LYS A 99 -0.96 -5.88 5.75
CA LYS A 99 -0.68 -5.62 7.18
C LYS A 99 0.74 -5.17 7.39
N SER A 100 0.93 -4.01 8.02
CA SER A 100 2.21 -3.57 8.56
C SER A 100 2.27 -3.96 10.04
N ASP A 101 3.10 -4.91 10.40
CA ASP A 101 3.17 -5.46 11.75
C ASP A 101 4.48 -5.07 12.44
N PRO A 102 4.43 -4.33 13.57
CA PRO A 102 3.24 -3.68 14.17
C PRO A 102 2.81 -2.41 13.45
N CYS A 103 3.69 -1.78 12.69
CA CYS A 103 3.44 -0.52 12.00
C CYS A 103 4.28 -0.39 10.73
N PHE A 104 3.95 0.62 9.93
CA PHE A 104 4.55 0.91 8.63
C PHE A 104 6.07 1.12 8.70
N GLU A 105 6.54 1.96 9.62
CA GLU A 105 7.96 2.25 9.78
C GLU A 105 8.76 1.00 10.14
N ALA A 106 8.24 0.17 11.03
CA ALA A 106 8.88 -1.08 11.44
C ALA A 106 9.01 -2.06 10.26
N MET A 107 7.97 -2.18 9.46
CA MET A 107 7.97 -3.01 8.26
C MET A 107 9.07 -2.58 7.27
N LEU A 108 9.16 -1.29 6.98
CA LEU A 108 10.16 -0.78 6.05
C LEU A 108 11.59 -0.87 6.60
N LEU A 109 11.79 -0.67 7.91
CA LEU A 109 13.10 -0.86 8.53
C LEU A 109 13.57 -2.32 8.42
N ARG A 110 12.68 -3.29 8.62
CA ARG A 110 13.03 -4.70 8.42
C ARG A 110 13.44 -5.02 6.99
N MET A 111 12.84 -4.35 6.01
CA MET A 111 13.26 -4.46 4.60
C MET A 111 14.71 -4.02 4.40
N LEU A 112 15.21 -3.10 5.21
CA LEU A 112 16.60 -2.64 5.21
C LEU A 112 17.53 -3.52 6.05
N GLY A 113 17.02 -4.58 6.67
CA GLY A 113 17.79 -5.43 7.58
C GLY A 113 18.03 -4.80 8.95
N ILE A 114 17.25 -3.79 9.32
CA ILE A 114 17.37 -3.05 10.58
C ILE A 114 16.31 -3.55 11.54
N THR A 115 16.73 -3.88 12.78
CA THR A 115 15.79 -4.22 13.86
C THR A 115 15.08 -2.95 14.33
N PRO A 116 13.72 -2.89 14.21
CA PRO A 116 13.00 -1.69 14.60
C PRO A 116 13.02 -1.46 16.12
N GLU A 117 13.08 -0.18 16.50
CA GLU A 117 12.86 0.23 17.89
C GLU A 117 11.42 -0.07 18.33
N VAL A 118 11.24 -0.43 19.60
CA VAL A 118 9.91 -0.73 20.16
C VAL A 118 9.17 0.54 20.55
N ASP A 119 9.88 1.54 21.06
CA ASP A 119 9.30 2.82 21.43
C ASP A 119 8.92 3.63 20.19
N ALA A 120 7.69 4.13 20.14
CA ALA A 120 7.15 4.82 18.96
C ALA A 120 7.95 6.07 18.57
N LYS A 121 8.42 6.87 19.54
CA LYS A 121 9.24 8.07 19.27
C LYS A 121 10.60 7.70 18.72
N LYS A 122 11.26 6.68 19.33
CA LYS A 122 12.55 6.18 18.87
C LYS A 122 12.44 5.57 17.49
N LEU A 123 11.37 4.83 17.21
CA LEU A 123 11.10 4.23 15.91
C LEU A 123 10.98 5.30 14.82
N LYS A 124 10.24 6.37 15.05
CA LYS A 124 10.13 7.48 14.10
C LYS A 124 11.47 8.15 13.83
N LYS A 125 12.28 8.37 14.86
CA LYS A 125 13.64 8.91 14.71
C LYS A 125 14.55 7.95 13.96
N GLN A 126 14.42 6.66 14.19
CA GLN A 126 15.20 5.63 13.50
C GLN A 126 14.86 5.57 12.00
N PHE A 127 13.59 5.71 11.65
CA PHE A 127 13.10 5.65 10.28
C PHE A 127 13.37 6.94 9.47
N ALA A 128 13.28 8.09 10.10
CA ALA A 128 13.32 9.40 9.44
C ALA A 128 14.51 9.60 8.47
N PRO A 129 15.76 9.18 8.77
CA PRO A 129 16.88 9.38 7.85
C PRO A 129 16.71 8.65 6.51
N PHE A 130 15.97 7.54 6.49
CA PHE A 130 15.78 6.73 5.27
C PHE A 130 14.74 7.31 4.31
N VAL A 131 14.03 8.33 4.73
CA VAL A 131 13.05 9.08 3.92
C VAL A 131 13.32 10.58 3.94
N ASN A 132 14.57 10.98 4.13
CA ASN A 132 15.04 12.38 4.13
C ASN A 132 14.24 13.28 5.10
N ASN A 133 13.87 12.75 6.27
CA ASN A 133 13.04 13.40 7.29
C ASN A 133 11.64 13.84 6.79
N GLY A 134 11.14 13.23 5.72
CA GLY A 134 9.84 13.56 5.14
C GLY A 134 9.12 12.34 4.58
N SER A 135 8.52 11.52 5.44
CA SER A 135 7.82 10.28 5.08
C SER A 135 6.52 10.50 4.28
N THR A 136 6.02 11.71 4.25
CA THR A 136 4.81 12.08 3.49
C THR A 136 5.10 12.56 2.07
N ILE A 137 6.37 12.62 1.68
CA ILE A 137 6.82 13.03 0.35
C ILE A 137 7.23 11.79 -0.44
N LYS A 138 6.50 11.48 -1.50
CA LYS A 138 6.68 10.22 -2.25
C LYS A 138 8.09 10.05 -2.83
N GLU A 139 8.73 11.11 -3.28
CA GLU A 139 10.07 11.07 -3.85
C GLU A 139 11.14 10.63 -2.84
N ASN A 140 10.88 10.80 -1.54
CA ASN A 140 11.81 10.45 -0.47
C ASN A 140 11.97 8.94 -0.26
N TYR A 141 11.14 8.12 -0.88
CA TYR A 141 11.27 6.65 -0.86
C TYR A 141 12.22 6.10 -1.92
N ALA A 142 12.67 6.94 -2.87
CA ALA A 142 13.42 6.49 -4.03
C ALA A 142 14.81 5.92 -3.70
N GLU A 143 15.50 6.48 -2.72
CA GLU A 143 16.89 6.11 -2.40
C GLU A 143 17.02 4.72 -1.77
N HIS A 144 16.14 4.40 -0.81
CA HIS A 144 16.24 3.18 0.00
C HIS A 144 15.16 2.14 -0.30
N PHE A 145 14.09 2.52 -0.96
CA PHE A 145 12.92 1.69 -1.23
C PHE A 145 12.55 1.64 -2.71
N SER A 146 13.54 1.60 -3.59
CA SER A 146 13.29 1.44 -5.03
C SER A 146 12.61 0.09 -5.32
N PRO A 147 11.88 -0.05 -6.44
CA PRO A 147 11.30 -1.33 -6.83
C PRO A 147 12.31 -2.48 -6.86
N GLU A 148 13.53 -2.22 -7.32
CA GLU A 148 14.60 -3.22 -7.39
C GLU A 148 15.05 -3.66 -5.99
N GLN A 149 15.23 -2.70 -5.08
CA GLN A 149 15.59 -2.99 -3.69
C GLN A 149 14.49 -3.79 -2.97
N LEU A 150 13.22 -3.41 -3.18
CA LEU A 150 12.09 -4.11 -2.59
C LEU A 150 11.94 -5.54 -3.15
N LYS A 151 12.07 -5.71 -4.45
CA LYS A 151 12.02 -7.04 -5.09
C LYS A 151 13.12 -7.97 -4.59
N ALA A 152 14.33 -7.43 -4.43
CA ALA A 152 15.47 -8.22 -3.97
C ALA A 152 15.27 -8.80 -2.56
N LYS A 153 14.44 -8.18 -1.73
CA LYS A 153 14.21 -8.55 -0.32
C LYS A 153 12.74 -8.80 0.02
N GLN A 154 11.87 -8.95 -0.97
CA GLN A 154 10.42 -9.10 -0.74
C GLN A 154 10.05 -10.30 0.14
N GLN A 155 10.89 -11.34 0.15
CA GLN A 155 10.66 -12.53 0.99
C GLN A 155 10.73 -12.22 2.49
N LEU A 156 11.34 -11.10 2.89
CA LEU A 156 11.43 -10.70 4.31
C LEU A 156 10.09 -10.18 4.85
N GLU A 157 9.25 -9.63 3.97
CA GLU A 157 7.97 -9.04 4.35
C GLU A 157 6.88 -9.49 3.38
N PRO A 158 6.01 -10.43 3.79
CA PRO A 158 4.93 -10.93 2.93
C PRO A 158 4.00 -9.83 2.42
N THR A 159 3.81 -8.77 3.19
CA THR A 159 3.01 -7.61 2.78
C THR A 159 3.63 -6.87 1.60
N ILE A 160 4.94 -6.71 1.59
CA ILE A 160 5.66 -6.08 0.45
C ILE A 160 5.57 -6.97 -0.78
N GLU A 161 5.77 -8.27 -0.64
CA GLU A 161 5.62 -9.22 -1.76
C GLU A 161 4.22 -9.15 -2.36
N LEU A 162 3.18 -9.18 -1.52
CA LEU A 162 1.79 -9.07 -1.97
C LEU A 162 1.52 -7.74 -2.66
N LEU A 163 2.01 -6.63 -2.11
CA LEU A 163 1.86 -5.30 -2.71
C LEU A 163 2.52 -5.21 -4.09
N LEU A 164 3.75 -5.70 -4.21
CA LEU A 164 4.46 -5.72 -5.50
C LEU A 164 3.70 -6.55 -6.53
N ASN A 165 3.19 -7.72 -6.14
CA ASN A 165 2.40 -8.58 -7.00
C ASN A 165 1.10 -7.90 -7.47
N LEU A 166 0.42 -7.18 -6.59
CA LEU A 166 -0.78 -6.42 -6.95
C LEU A 166 -0.49 -5.34 -8.01
N LEU A 167 0.61 -4.61 -7.86
CA LEU A 167 0.97 -3.52 -8.78
C LEU A 167 1.54 -4.04 -10.12
N LEU A 168 2.06 -5.25 -10.14
CA LEU A 168 2.63 -5.88 -11.33
C LEU A 168 1.64 -6.79 -12.08
N SER A 169 0.48 -7.09 -11.50
CA SER A 169 -0.53 -7.99 -12.08
C SER A 169 -1.40 -7.29 -13.14
N ALA A 170 -0.78 -6.76 -14.16
CA ALA A 170 -1.51 -6.16 -15.27
C ALA A 170 -1.89 -7.19 -16.34
#